data_2d0df6970f5f84abb17973bbd8860996
#
_entry.id   2d0df6970f5f84abb17973bbd8860996
#
_cell.length_a   1.000
_cell.length_b   1.000
_cell.length_c   1.000
_cell.angle_alpha   90.00
_cell.angle_beta   90.00
_cell.angle_gamma   90.00
#
_symmetry.space_group_name_H-M   'P 1'
#
loop_
_entity.id
_entity.type
_entity.pdbx_description
1 polymer ?
#
loop_
_entity_poly.entity_id
_entity_poly.type
_entity_poly.pdbx_seq_one_letter_code
_entity_poly.pdbx_strand_id
1 'polypeptide(L)'
;MKTIKRSIALVLAMILTLAMSVTVFAEGEGAKKTFTITVNNAKAGHTYEAYQILKGDLSESEKTLSNVGWGSGIQEDKQTDLESNKDAKAYVEKLSGMQSNSSALKAEAQKIAQALSTTAAGSVSVTQDNAKTEITGLEPGYYLIKDKDSSLTGDEAYTEYILNIVANTTITPKTDVPSVEKKVKDTNDTTGDTTGWQDSADYDITDAVPFQLTATLPVNVESYKSYFLKFDDTLSQGLDFNEGTVTVKLGDKDVTSFFTTNYDAAGKKLTFTCDNILAEGFEAKNGDKVVVEYKATLNKNVVIGSKGNPNKVKLEFSNNPNNGGEGDKGETPEDTVIVFTYKVVINKVDENNKALDGAEFTLYKKIKGEADKEIKAVISGDKNDVFTFSGLDDGDYVLKETKTPDEYNTANDIAFTITADHSIESDAPELNSLSGDKVTGNITLKADKAEGSLSTPVQNLKGSVLPSTGGAGRVAIYVIGAILVVGGGIVLVTKKRVK
;
A
#
# COMPACT_ATOMS: atom_id res chain seq x y z
N MET A 1 27.03 17.49 35.19
CA MET A 1 27.11 17.09 33.76
C MET A 1 25.95 17.74 33.04
N LYS A 2 26.26 18.63 32.09
CA LYS A 2 25.30 19.55 31.46
C LYS A 2 24.59 18.86 30.31
N THR A 3 23.29 18.72 30.42
CA THR A 3 22.39 18.30 29.33
C THR A 3 22.20 19.44 28.35
N ILE A 4 22.70 19.27 27.16
CA ILE A 4 22.49 20.21 26.03
C ILE A 4 21.15 19.92 25.42
N LYS A 5 20.19 20.81 25.66
CA LYS A 5 18.92 20.86 24.87
C LYS A 5 19.28 21.43 23.50
N ARG A 6 19.20 20.59 22.46
CA ARG A 6 19.25 21.06 21.07
C ARG A 6 17.83 21.51 20.68
N SER A 7 17.58 22.79 20.83
CA SER A 7 16.49 23.49 20.15
C SER A 7 16.91 23.62 18.68
N ILE A 8 16.23 22.93 17.77
CA ILE A 8 16.32 23.20 16.33
C ILE A 8 15.45 24.42 16.09
N ALA A 9 16.04 25.59 16.26
CA ALA A 9 15.48 26.81 15.70
C ALA A 9 15.78 26.76 14.19
N LEU A 10 14.76 26.59 13.37
CA LEU A 10 14.83 26.82 11.93
C LEU A 10 14.96 28.33 11.74
N VAL A 11 16.18 28.80 11.84
CA VAL A 11 16.55 30.16 11.45
C VAL A 11 16.44 30.17 9.93
N LEU A 12 15.50 30.94 9.40
CA LEU A 12 15.52 31.37 8.01
C LEU A 12 16.78 32.22 7.84
N ALA A 13 17.91 31.54 7.56
CA ALA A 13 19.16 32.22 7.24
C ALA A 13 18.96 32.91 5.89
N MET A 14 18.86 34.22 5.92
CA MET A 14 19.11 35.07 4.77
C MET A 14 20.55 34.85 4.33
N ILE A 15 20.79 33.88 3.44
CA ILE A 15 22.08 33.75 2.76
C ILE A 15 22.06 34.79 1.63
N LEU A 16 22.62 35.94 1.94
CA LEU A 16 23.00 36.92 0.94
C LEU A 16 24.19 36.36 0.16
N THR A 17 23.98 35.62 -0.90
CA THR A 17 25.01 35.45 -1.92
C THR A 17 24.89 36.60 -2.89
N LEU A 18 25.74 37.59 -2.70
CA LEU A 18 25.97 38.67 -3.67
C LEU A 18 26.56 38.06 -4.95
N ALA A 19 25.72 37.74 -5.90
CA ALA A 19 26.16 37.66 -7.29
C ALA A 19 25.92 39.00 -7.94
N MET A 20 26.90 39.91 -7.80
CA MET A 20 26.90 41.16 -8.58
C MET A 20 27.13 40.82 -10.05
N SER A 21 26.09 40.78 -10.85
CA SER A 21 26.17 41.10 -12.28
C SER A 21 25.67 42.53 -12.47
N VAL A 22 26.57 43.50 -12.25
CA VAL A 22 26.33 44.89 -12.64
C VAL A 22 26.48 44.93 -14.14
N THR A 23 25.38 44.88 -14.88
CA THR A 23 25.35 45.42 -16.23
C THR A 23 25.12 46.92 -16.10
N VAL A 24 26.22 47.67 -16.20
CA VAL A 24 26.15 49.11 -16.39
C VAL A 24 25.61 49.37 -17.76
N PHE A 25 24.34 49.78 -17.87
CA PHE A 25 23.81 50.44 -19.05
C PHE A 25 23.92 51.94 -18.86
N ALA A 26 24.43 52.61 -19.89
CA ALA A 26 24.58 54.03 -19.95
C ALA A 26 23.28 54.77 -19.65
N GLU A 27 23.37 55.90 -18.91
CA GLU A 27 22.28 56.82 -18.63
C GLU A 27 21.60 57.30 -19.90
N GLY A 28 20.41 56.71 -20.15
CA GLY A 28 19.36 57.28 -20.98
C GLY A 28 18.16 57.54 -20.06
N GLU A 29 17.56 58.72 -20.13
CA GLU A 29 16.42 59.13 -19.29
C GLU A 29 15.35 58.03 -19.18
N GLY A 30 15.08 57.54 -17.95
CA GLY A 30 13.79 56.99 -17.58
C GLY A 30 13.65 55.46 -17.44
N ALA A 31 14.70 54.66 -17.51
CA ALA A 31 14.54 53.21 -17.23
C ALA A 31 14.37 52.99 -15.72
N LYS A 32 13.15 52.66 -15.28
CA LYS A 32 12.90 52.24 -13.90
C LYS A 32 13.74 50.99 -13.57
N LYS A 33 14.45 51.01 -12.43
CA LYS A 33 15.19 49.86 -11.94
C LYS A 33 14.19 48.71 -11.68
N THR A 34 14.39 47.59 -12.32
CA THR A 34 13.59 46.39 -12.12
C THR A 34 14.41 45.27 -11.44
N PHE A 35 13.70 44.35 -10.81
CA PHE A 35 14.27 43.29 -9.99
C PHE A 35 13.75 41.94 -10.42
N THR A 36 14.39 40.89 -9.89
CA THR A 36 14.10 39.49 -10.18
C THR A 36 13.86 38.71 -8.90
N ILE A 37 12.81 37.93 -8.88
CA ILE A 37 12.62 36.88 -7.89
C ILE A 37 13.10 35.56 -8.50
N THR A 38 14.11 34.92 -7.88
CA THR A 38 14.55 33.57 -8.22
C THR A 38 13.82 32.57 -7.35
N VAL A 39 13.24 31.54 -7.98
CA VAL A 39 12.54 30.46 -7.29
C VAL A 39 13.46 29.25 -7.23
N ASN A 40 13.93 28.90 -6.03
CA ASN A 40 14.73 27.71 -5.77
C ASN A 40 13.84 26.47 -5.61
N ASN A 41 14.36 25.30 -6.00
CA ASN A 41 13.66 24.03 -5.89
C ASN A 41 12.27 24.06 -6.54
N ALA A 42 12.15 24.82 -7.65
CA ALA A 42 10.91 24.89 -8.40
C ALA A 42 10.52 23.52 -8.95
N LYS A 43 9.25 23.17 -8.86
CA LYS A 43 8.70 21.91 -9.33
C LYS A 43 8.00 22.10 -10.68
N ALA A 44 8.16 21.13 -11.59
CA ALA A 44 7.43 21.09 -12.85
C ALA A 44 5.91 21.12 -12.59
N GLY A 45 5.14 21.74 -13.48
CA GLY A 45 3.69 21.87 -13.30
C GLY A 45 3.26 23.14 -12.58
N HIS A 46 4.09 23.71 -11.71
CA HIS A 46 3.79 24.95 -11.01
C HIS A 46 3.88 26.18 -11.91
N THR A 47 2.99 27.15 -11.68
CA THR A 47 3.06 28.49 -12.25
C THR A 47 3.04 29.49 -11.11
N TYR A 48 4.19 30.10 -10.81
CA TYR A 48 4.31 31.10 -9.75
C TYR A 48 3.92 32.47 -10.26
N GLU A 49 3.08 33.18 -9.50
CA GLU A 49 2.62 34.55 -9.74
C GLU A 49 3.08 35.47 -8.62
N ALA A 50 3.55 36.68 -8.97
CA ALA A 50 3.96 37.71 -8.01
C ALA A 50 3.00 38.91 -8.11
N TYR A 51 2.33 39.26 -7.01
CA TYR A 51 1.41 40.36 -6.88
C TYR A 51 2.02 41.47 -6.02
N GLN A 52 2.15 42.68 -6.58
CA GLN A 52 2.67 43.85 -5.85
C GLN A 52 1.61 44.36 -4.87
N ILE A 53 1.79 44.14 -3.59
CA ILE A 53 0.88 44.56 -2.53
C ILE A 53 1.08 46.04 -2.19
N LEU A 54 2.36 46.39 -2.03
CA LEU A 54 2.81 47.75 -1.74
C LEU A 54 3.91 48.11 -2.73
N LYS A 55 3.87 49.34 -3.26
CA LYS A 55 4.95 49.94 -4.03
C LYS A 55 5.67 50.99 -3.19
N GLY A 56 6.90 51.33 -3.56
CA GLY A 56 7.68 52.35 -2.88
C GLY A 56 9.07 52.47 -3.46
N ASP A 57 9.83 53.42 -2.94
CA ASP A 57 11.22 53.58 -3.30
C ASP A 57 12.08 52.69 -2.39
N LEU A 58 12.95 51.90 -3.00
CA LEU A 58 13.82 51.00 -2.27
C LEU A 58 15.03 51.74 -1.71
N SER A 59 15.35 51.54 -0.43
CA SER A 59 16.58 52.10 0.19
C SER A 59 17.83 51.57 -0.50
N GLU A 60 18.98 52.29 -0.35
CA GLU A 60 20.27 51.82 -0.86
C GLU A 60 20.66 50.44 -0.31
N SER A 61 20.24 50.13 0.93
CA SER A 61 20.42 48.80 1.53
C SER A 61 19.53 47.71 0.98
N GLU A 62 18.59 48.05 0.07
CA GLU A 62 17.59 47.17 -0.53
C GLU A 62 16.69 46.39 0.47
N LYS A 63 16.59 46.91 1.73
CA LYS A 63 15.85 46.24 2.80
C LYS A 63 14.58 46.97 3.27
N THR A 64 14.44 48.25 2.91
CA THR A 64 13.33 49.10 3.35
C THR A 64 12.71 49.83 2.20
N LEU A 65 11.39 49.99 2.22
CA LEU A 65 10.62 50.82 1.29
C LEU A 65 10.31 52.16 1.94
N SER A 66 10.50 53.25 1.19
CA SER A 66 10.02 54.61 1.50
C SER A 66 8.95 55.05 0.48
N ASN A 67 8.26 56.13 0.74
CA ASN A 67 7.21 56.65 -0.12
C ASN A 67 6.14 55.60 -0.49
N VAL A 68 5.73 54.83 0.50
CA VAL A 68 4.90 53.64 0.31
C VAL A 68 3.49 54.01 -0.12
N GLY A 69 3.01 53.32 -1.14
CA GLY A 69 1.62 53.33 -1.60
C GLY A 69 1.11 51.94 -1.91
N TRP A 70 -0.19 51.79 -2.16
CA TRP A 70 -0.74 50.50 -2.59
C TRP A 70 -0.18 50.12 -3.95
N GLY A 71 0.17 48.85 -4.09
CA GLY A 71 0.65 48.26 -5.33
C GLY A 71 -0.49 47.90 -6.29
N SER A 72 -0.13 47.59 -7.53
CA SER A 72 -1.08 47.20 -8.59
C SER A 72 -1.71 45.81 -8.33
N GLY A 73 -1.14 45.02 -7.42
CA GLY A 73 -1.62 43.68 -7.07
C GLY A 73 -2.83 43.69 -6.14
N ILE A 74 -3.28 44.84 -5.60
CA ILE A 74 -4.45 44.94 -4.72
C ILE A 74 -5.57 45.70 -5.43
N GLN A 75 -6.79 45.14 -5.39
CA GLN A 75 -8.00 45.82 -5.88
C GLN A 75 -8.28 47.05 -5.02
N GLU A 76 -8.59 48.20 -5.65
CA GLU A 76 -8.80 49.47 -4.97
C GLU A 76 -9.97 49.42 -3.96
N ASP A 77 -11.03 48.71 -4.29
CA ASP A 77 -12.22 48.51 -3.44
C ASP A 77 -11.93 47.60 -2.25
N LYS A 78 -10.91 46.74 -2.34
CA LYS A 78 -10.49 45.82 -1.30
C LYS A 78 -9.43 46.37 -0.33
N GLN A 79 -8.86 47.53 -0.59
CA GLN A 79 -7.86 48.14 0.30
C GLN A 79 -8.40 48.38 1.71
N THR A 80 -9.71 48.66 1.84
CA THR A 80 -10.38 48.83 3.15
C THR A 80 -10.47 47.51 3.97
N ASP A 81 -10.44 46.38 3.30
CA ASP A 81 -10.46 45.07 3.97
C ASP A 81 -9.11 44.78 4.66
N LEU A 82 -8.03 45.40 4.16
CA LEU A 82 -6.68 45.28 4.70
C LEU A 82 -6.38 46.37 5.72
N GLU A 83 -6.71 47.63 5.40
CA GLU A 83 -6.52 48.78 6.27
C GLU A 83 -7.72 49.77 6.12
N SER A 84 -8.42 50.01 7.23
CA SER A 84 -9.71 50.70 7.26
C SER A 84 -9.69 52.08 6.60
N ASN A 85 -8.57 52.78 6.68
CA ASN A 85 -8.42 54.13 6.10
C ASN A 85 -7.75 54.11 4.74
N LYS A 86 -7.49 52.94 4.12
CA LYS A 86 -6.68 52.79 2.91
C LYS A 86 -5.27 53.39 3.02
N ASP A 87 -4.75 53.55 4.23
CA ASP A 87 -3.43 54.12 4.45
C ASP A 87 -2.35 53.01 4.30
N ALA A 88 -1.67 53.00 3.17
CA ALA A 88 -0.63 52.05 2.86
C ALA A 88 0.54 52.12 3.87
N LYS A 89 0.85 53.31 4.45
CA LYS A 89 1.90 53.45 5.44
C LYS A 89 1.51 52.76 6.78
N ALA A 90 0.28 53.02 7.24
CA ALA A 90 -0.25 52.34 8.42
C ALA A 90 -0.26 50.79 8.24
N TYR A 91 -0.57 50.36 7.02
CA TYR A 91 -0.54 48.93 6.67
C TYR A 91 0.87 48.33 6.72
N VAL A 92 1.90 49.04 6.26
CA VAL A 92 3.31 48.63 6.41
C VAL A 92 3.71 48.52 7.89
N GLU A 93 3.32 49.49 8.71
CA GLU A 93 3.59 49.50 10.13
C GLU A 93 2.95 48.28 10.82
N LYS A 94 1.71 47.94 10.44
CA LYS A 94 1.03 46.70 10.90
C LYS A 94 1.79 45.44 10.51
N LEU A 95 2.20 45.31 9.25
CA LEU A 95 2.94 44.15 8.76
C LEU A 95 4.33 44.02 9.42
N SER A 96 5.03 45.13 9.60
CA SER A 96 6.36 45.15 10.21
C SER A 96 6.39 44.71 11.70
N GLY A 97 5.26 44.86 12.38
CA GLY A 97 5.04 44.38 13.75
C GLY A 97 4.79 42.87 13.85
N MET A 98 4.57 42.16 12.74
CA MET A 98 4.29 40.74 12.72
C MET A 98 5.60 39.92 12.65
N GLN A 99 5.68 38.85 13.42
CA GLN A 99 6.82 37.94 13.35
C GLN A 99 6.72 37.04 12.11
N SER A 100 7.87 36.79 11.47
CA SER A 100 7.96 35.85 10.35
C SER A 100 7.43 34.47 10.74
N ASN A 101 6.67 33.85 9.86
CA ASN A 101 6.01 32.55 10.06
C ASN A 101 5.01 32.48 11.23
N SER A 102 4.59 33.60 11.79
CA SER A 102 3.54 33.63 12.82
C SER A 102 2.17 33.32 12.23
N SER A 103 1.26 32.77 13.04
CA SER A 103 -0.15 32.56 12.65
C SER A 103 -0.83 33.88 12.25
N ALA A 104 -0.43 35.02 12.87
CA ALA A 104 -0.93 36.32 12.53
C ALA A 104 -0.52 36.75 11.10
N LEU A 105 0.77 36.53 10.72
CA LEU A 105 1.25 36.85 9.37
C LEU A 105 0.62 35.94 8.32
N LYS A 106 0.41 34.66 8.63
CA LYS A 106 -0.30 33.72 7.74
C LYS A 106 -1.75 34.13 7.52
N ALA A 107 -2.46 34.51 8.58
CA ALA A 107 -3.83 35.01 8.48
C ALA A 107 -3.90 36.32 7.66
N GLU A 108 -2.92 37.19 7.79
CA GLU A 108 -2.84 38.42 6.99
C GLU A 108 -2.54 38.12 5.52
N ALA A 109 -1.65 37.16 5.21
CA ALA A 109 -1.40 36.72 3.84
C ALA A 109 -2.67 36.16 3.17
N GLN A 110 -3.53 35.44 3.91
CA GLN A 110 -4.82 34.99 3.42
C GLN A 110 -5.77 36.14 3.10
N LYS A 111 -5.81 37.21 3.94
CA LYS A 111 -6.60 38.40 3.66
C LYS A 111 -6.09 39.16 2.41
N ILE A 112 -4.76 39.28 2.31
CA ILE A 112 -4.12 39.87 1.12
C ILE A 112 -4.55 39.07 -0.12
N ALA A 113 -4.50 37.74 -0.07
CA ALA A 113 -4.87 36.90 -1.20
C ALA A 113 -6.31 37.07 -1.66
N GLN A 114 -7.25 37.39 -0.75
CA GLN A 114 -8.65 37.68 -1.05
C GLN A 114 -8.85 39.10 -1.67
N ALA A 115 -7.86 39.98 -1.54
CA ALA A 115 -7.86 41.32 -2.05
C ALA A 115 -7.04 41.51 -3.35
N LEU A 116 -6.46 40.43 -3.88
CA LEU A 116 -5.60 40.47 -5.05
C LEU A 116 -6.38 40.91 -6.30
N SER A 117 -5.71 41.69 -7.15
CA SER A 117 -6.17 42.01 -8.51
C SER A 117 -6.16 40.74 -9.39
N THR A 118 -6.82 40.80 -10.52
CA THR A 118 -6.86 39.66 -11.48
C THR A 118 -5.56 39.48 -12.27
N THR A 119 -4.64 40.43 -12.19
CA THR A 119 -3.41 40.45 -12.98
C THR A 119 -2.20 40.52 -12.06
N ALA A 120 -1.34 39.54 -12.13
CA ALA A 120 -0.05 39.52 -11.44
C ALA A 120 0.91 40.54 -12.08
N ALA A 121 1.83 41.09 -11.29
CA ALA A 121 2.92 41.93 -11.79
C ALA A 121 3.96 41.12 -12.60
N GLY A 122 4.07 39.82 -12.34
CA GLY A 122 4.90 38.93 -13.11
C GLY A 122 4.55 37.45 -12.79
N SER A 123 4.85 36.58 -13.72
CA SER A 123 4.63 35.13 -13.54
C SER A 123 5.68 34.31 -14.26
N VAL A 124 5.85 33.03 -13.82
CA VAL A 124 6.72 32.05 -14.47
C VAL A 124 6.15 30.67 -14.33
N SER A 125 6.11 29.91 -15.43
CA SER A 125 5.72 28.49 -15.43
C SER A 125 6.96 27.59 -15.42
N VAL A 126 6.92 26.53 -14.63
CA VAL A 126 8.01 25.58 -14.46
C VAL A 126 7.75 24.34 -15.30
N THR A 127 8.65 24.03 -16.23
CA THR A 127 8.52 22.88 -17.15
C THR A 127 9.37 21.68 -16.75
N GLN A 128 10.34 21.88 -15.84
CA GLN A 128 11.22 20.83 -15.34
C GLN A 128 11.58 21.11 -13.87
N ASP A 129 11.69 20.06 -13.07
CA ASP A 129 12.14 20.15 -11.69
C ASP A 129 13.50 20.83 -11.58
N ASN A 130 13.64 21.74 -10.60
CA ASN A 130 14.86 22.48 -10.32
C ASN A 130 15.42 23.29 -11.50
N ALA A 131 14.60 23.59 -12.53
CA ALA A 131 14.99 24.52 -13.58
C ALA A 131 15.25 25.92 -12.99
N LYS A 132 16.17 26.67 -13.59
CA LYS A 132 16.37 28.07 -13.22
C LYS A 132 15.08 28.83 -13.50
N THR A 133 14.36 29.18 -12.44
CA THR A 133 13.03 29.77 -12.50
C THR A 133 13.08 31.18 -11.95
N GLU A 134 12.72 32.17 -12.77
CA GLU A 134 12.86 33.59 -12.42
C GLU A 134 11.61 34.38 -12.85
N ILE A 135 11.06 35.17 -11.92
CA ILE A 135 10.09 36.22 -12.24
C ILE A 135 10.84 37.52 -12.37
N THR A 136 10.93 38.09 -13.58
CA THR A 136 11.75 39.24 -13.90
C THR A 136 10.91 40.49 -14.16
N GLY A 137 11.56 41.67 -14.20
CA GLY A 137 10.90 42.94 -14.58
C GLY A 137 10.04 43.53 -13.47
N LEU A 138 10.22 43.11 -12.23
CA LEU A 138 9.43 43.55 -11.08
C LEU A 138 9.91 44.93 -10.58
N GLU A 139 8.98 45.88 -10.32
CA GLU A 139 9.28 47.15 -9.65
C GLU A 139 9.57 46.94 -8.14
N PRO A 140 10.28 47.85 -7.45
CA PRO A 140 10.43 47.77 -6.01
C PRO A 140 9.08 47.70 -5.30
N GLY A 141 8.97 46.83 -4.30
CA GLY A 141 7.71 46.68 -3.59
C GLY A 141 7.69 45.53 -2.60
N TYR A 142 6.56 45.39 -1.94
CA TYR A 142 6.25 44.24 -1.12
C TYR A 142 5.28 43.34 -1.88
N TYR A 143 5.62 42.07 -2.03
CA TYR A 143 4.92 41.17 -2.93
C TYR A 143 4.37 39.97 -2.17
N LEU A 144 3.19 39.51 -2.60
CA LEU A 144 2.72 38.17 -2.31
C LEU A 144 3.01 37.29 -3.54
N ILE A 145 3.69 36.19 -3.31
CA ILE A 145 3.99 35.17 -4.32
C ILE A 145 3.14 33.94 -4.00
N LYS A 146 2.49 33.39 -5.01
CA LYS A 146 1.63 32.21 -4.90
C LYS A 146 1.68 31.38 -6.18
N ASP A 147 1.20 30.14 -6.11
CA ASP A 147 0.83 29.42 -7.33
C ASP A 147 -0.41 30.02 -7.96
N LYS A 148 -0.46 29.99 -9.28
CA LYS A 148 -1.64 30.38 -10.03
C LYS A 148 -2.81 29.47 -9.69
N ASP A 149 -4.00 30.04 -9.43
CA ASP A 149 -5.19 29.28 -9.09
C ASP A 149 -5.55 28.29 -10.21
N SER A 150 -5.94 27.07 -9.82
CA SER A 150 -6.31 25.99 -10.73
C SER A 150 -5.22 25.59 -11.73
N SER A 151 -3.94 25.85 -11.43
CA SER A 151 -2.82 25.48 -12.29
C SER A 151 -2.23 24.10 -11.97
N LEU A 152 -2.42 23.58 -10.76
CA LEU A 152 -1.91 22.29 -10.34
C LEU A 152 -2.92 21.18 -10.64
N THR A 153 -2.41 20.02 -11.04
CA THR A 153 -3.20 18.82 -11.32
C THR A 153 -2.46 17.60 -10.77
N GLY A 154 -3.21 16.57 -10.34
CA GLY A 154 -2.62 15.30 -9.93
C GLY A 154 -2.12 15.29 -8.48
N ASP A 155 -0.88 14.91 -8.29
CA ASP A 155 -0.25 14.61 -7.00
C ASP A 155 0.48 15.79 -6.37
N GLU A 156 0.30 17.01 -6.87
CA GLU A 156 0.98 18.23 -6.42
C GLU A 156 0.17 19.00 -5.37
N ALA A 157 0.87 19.80 -4.54
CA ALA A 157 0.27 20.70 -3.56
C ALA A 157 0.71 22.14 -3.80
N TYR A 158 -0.22 23.08 -3.57
CA TYR A 158 0.06 24.51 -3.69
C TYR A 158 1.09 24.97 -2.66
N THR A 159 1.97 25.87 -3.11
CA THR A 159 2.92 26.58 -2.25
C THR A 159 2.19 27.49 -1.27
N GLU A 160 2.59 27.45 0.01
CA GLU A 160 2.16 28.43 1.00
C GLU A 160 2.51 29.85 0.53
N TYR A 161 1.62 30.84 0.74
CA TYR A 161 1.85 32.23 0.36
C TYR A 161 3.18 32.76 0.92
N ILE A 162 3.97 33.36 0.05
CA ILE A 162 5.26 33.96 0.40
C ILE A 162 5.14 35.48 0.31
N LEU A 163 5.40 36.16 1.41
CA LEU A 163 5.47 37.61 1.46
C LEU A 163 6.95 38.05 1.51
N ASN A 164 7.36 38.94 0.58
CA ASN A 164 8.72 39.40 0.51
C ASN A 164 8.85 40.80 -0.10
N ILE A 165 9.92 41.52 0.26
CA ILE A 165 10.34 42.75 -0.38
C ILE A 165 11.16 42.40 -1.63
N VAL A 166 10.82 42.98 -2.77
CA VAL A 166 11.57 42.76 -4.00
C VAL A 166 12.72 43.76 -4.13
N ALA A 167 13.89 43.30 -3.78
CA ALA A 167 15.18 43.52 -4.40
C ALA A 167 15.53 42.21 -5.08
N ASN A 168 16.59 42.07 -5.85
CA ASN A 168 16.94 40.73 -6.36
C ASN A 168 16.96 39.71 -5.19
N THR A 169 15.95 38.85 -5.12
CA THR A 169 15.72 37.95 -3.98
C THR A 169 15.51 36.53 -4.44
N THR A 170 15.78 35.60 -3.56
CA THR A 170 15.55 34.16 -3.78
C THR A 170 14.50 33.69 -2.80
N ILE A 171 13.51 32.98 -3.30
CA ILE A 171 12.47 32.32 -2.51
C ILE A 171 12.58 30.81 -2.67
N THR A 172 12.12 30.08 -1.66
CA THR A 172 11.98 28.64 -1.72
C THR A 172 10.53 28.31 -1.41
N PRO A 173 9.79 27.78 -2.37
CA PRO A 173 8.43 27.32 -2.16
C PRO A 173 8.39 26.28 -1.04
N LYS A 174 7.32 26.33 -0.25
CA LYS A 174 7.02 25.32 0.78
C LYS A 174 5.85 24.52 0.29
N THR A 175 6.16 23.47 -0.43
CA THR A 175 5.21 22.48 -0.91
C THR A 175 5.74 21.10 -0.58
N ASP A 176 4.87 20.24 -0.09
CA ASP A 176 5.14 18.84 0.14
C ASP A 176 3.83 18.08 0.09
N VAL A 177 3.89 16.81 -0.27
CA VAL A 177 2.74 15.94 -0.44
C VAL A 177 2.90 14.70 0.43
N PRO A 178 1.80 14.07 0.88
CA PRO A 178 1.90 12.81 1.59
C PRO A 178 2.34 11.70 0.64
N SER A 179 2.86 10.62 1.21
CA SER A 179 3.08 9.36 0.52
C SER A 179 2.25 8.25 1.16
N VAL A 180 1.98 7.19 0.40
CA VAL A 180 1.29 6.01 0.91
C VAL A 180 2.11 4.76 0.64
N GLU A 181 2.09 3.83 1.58
CA GLU A 181 2.68 2.50 1.49
C GLU A 181 1.64 1.47 1.93
N LYS A 182 1.51 0.39 1.17
CA LYS A 182 0.64 -0.73 1.48
C LYS A 182 1.47 -1.99 1.71
N LYS A 183 1.12 -2.74 2.74
CA LYS A 183 1.77 -4.01 3.09
C LYS A 183 0.76 -5.07 3.47
N VAL A 184 1.20 -6.31 3.40
CA VAL A 184 0.47 -7.52 3.79
C VAL A 184 1.35 -8.36 4.72
N LYS A 185 0.77 -9.13 5.62
CA LYS A 185 1.50 -10.20 6.35
C LYS A 185 1.20 -11.53 5.73
N ASP A 186 2.15 -12.41 5.82
CA ASP A 186 2.03 -13.80 5.44
C ASP A 186 2.06 -14.70 6.68
N THR A 187 1.30 -15.79 6.66
CA THR A 187 1.28 -16.77 7.75
C THR A 187 1.24 -18.17 7.17
N ASN A 188 2.31 -18.91 7.36
CA ASN A 188 2.37 -20.32 6.98
C ASN A 188 1.67 -21.18 8.03
N ASP A 189 0.58 -21.81 7.69
CA ASP A 189 -0.24 -22.62 8.59
C ASP A 189 0.50 -23.84 9.14
N THR A 190 1.39 -24.43 8.35
CA THR A 190 2.14 -25.64 8.75
C THR A 190 3.15 -25.34 9.85
N THR A 191 3.87 -24.22 9.75
CA THR A 191 4.87 -23.81 10.75
C THR A 191 4.28 -22.91 11.82
N GLY A 192 3.17 -22.23 11.53
CA GLY A 192 2.54 -21.21 12.35
C GLY A 192 3.36 -19.93 12.45
N ASP A 193 4.35 -19.75 11.56
CA ASP A 193 5.17 -18.55 11.52
C ASP A 193 4.44 -17.45 10.74
N THR A 194 4.50 -16.23 11.26
CA THR A 194 3.96 -15.04 10.60
C THR A 194 5.10 -14.08 10.28
N THR A 195 5.13 -13.56 9.06
CA THR A 195 6.16 -12.64 8.60
C THR A 195 6.00 -11.23 9.19
N GLY A 196 6.98 -10.35 8.94
CA GLY A 196 6.78 -8.91 9.00
C GLY A 196 5.81 -8.41 7.92
N TRP A 197 5.63 -7.11 7.82
CA TRP A 197 4.90 -6.46 6.74
C TRP A 197 5.71 -6.49 5.45
N GLN A 198 5.12 -6.98 4.35
CA GLN A 198 5.77 -7.21 3.05
C GLN A 198 4.82 -6.91 1.89
N ASP A 199 5.27 -7.04 0.63
CA ASP A 199 4.50 -6.62 -0.55
C ASP A 199 3.70 -7.74 -1.21
N SER A 200 3.93 -8.97 -0.82
CA SER A 200 3.11 -10.11 -1.26
C SER A 200 3.03 -11.19 -0.19
N ALA A 201 2.01 -12.03 -0.28
CA ALA A 201 1.76 -13.15 0.62
C ALA A 201 1.04 -14.26 -0.14
N ASP A 202 1.01 -15.46 0.40
CA ASP A 202 0.11 -16.52 -0.07
C ASP A 202 -0.78 -17.04 1.05
N TYR A 203 -1.98 -17.50 0.68
CA TYR A 203 -3.02 -17.88 1.63
C TYR A 203 -3.96 -18.94 1.07
N ASP A 204 -4.53 -19.75 1.93
CA ASP A 204 -5.69 -20.59 1.60
C ASP A 204 -6.93 -19.73 1.33
N ILE A 205 -7.82 -20.26 0.49
CA ILE A 205 -9.18 -19.72 0.38
C ILE A 205 -9.88 -19.76 1.75
N THR A 206 -10.64 -18.72 2.09
CA THR A 206 -11.30 -18.46 3.37
C THR A 206 -10.42 -17.88 4.47
N ASP A 207 -9.12 -17.77 4.29
CA ASP A 207 -8.26 -17.17 5.29
C ASP A 207 -8.38 -15.66 5.32
N ALA A 208 -8.22 -15.10 6.52
CA ALA A 208 -8.31 -13.68 6.79
C ALA A 208 -6.92 -13.03 6.70
N VAL A 209 -6.64 -12.43 5.57
CA VAL A 209 -5.37 -11.77 5.22
C VAL A 209 -5.25 -10.40 5.90
N PRO A 210 -4.21 -10.13 6.69
CA PRO A 210 -3.97 -8.82 7.31
C PRO A 210 -3.31 -7.85 6.33
N PHE A 211 -3.85 -6.63 6.21
CA PHE A 211 -3.31 -5.53 5.42
C PHE A 211 -2.99 -4.32 6.30
N GLN A 212 -1.96 -3.57 5.93
CA GLN A 212 -1.58 -2.31 6.53
C GLN A 212 -1.40 -1.23 5.46
N LEU A 213 -1.96 -0.05 5.71
CA LEU A 213 -1.80 1.16 4.90
C LEU A 213 -1.09 2.20 5.77
N THR A 214 -0.02 2.78 5.28
CA THR A 214 0.72 3.83 5.99
C THR A 214 0.74 5.10 5.17
N ALA A 215 0.05 6.15 5.62
CA ALA A 215 0.22 7.49 5.08
C ALA A 215 1.33 8.20 5.85
N THR A 216 2.39 8.64 5.17
CA THR A 216 3.37 9.56 5.74
C THR A 216 2.95 10.98 5.38
N LEU A 217 2.66 11.80 6.38
CA LEU A 217 2.16 13.17 6.21
C LEU A 217 3.25 14.12 5.72
N PRO A 218 2.90 15.19 4.98
CA PRO A 218 3.87 16.15 4.51
C PRO A 218 4.53 16.92 5.67
N VAL A 219 5.76 17.39 5.43
CA VAL A 219 6.54 18.15 6.46
C VAL A 219 5.99 19.56 6.72
N ASN A 220 4.93 19.94 6.04
CA ASN A 220 4.23 21.23 6.20
C ASN A 220 2.74 21.08 6.54
N VAL A 221 2.28 19.90 6.99
CA VAL A 221 0.86 19.66 7.31
C VAL A 221 0.32 20.64 8.35
N GLU A 222 1.14 21.05 9.31
CA GLU A 222 0.78 22.05 10.32
C GLU A 222 0.61 23.49 9.78
N SER A 223 0.90 23.72 8.48
CA SER A 223 0.59 25.00 7.83
C SER A 223 -0.87 25.12 7.40
N TYR A 224 -1.57 23.99 7.30
CA TYR A 224 -3.00 23.94 7.02
C TYR A 224 -3.83 24.28 8.26
N LYS A 225 -5.01 24.79 8.06
CA LYS A 225 -6.01 24.99 9.13
C LYS A 225 -6.83 23.72 9.35
N SER A 226 -7.09 23.00 8.27
CA SER A 226 -7.77 21.72 8.22
C SER A 226 -7.08 20.86 7.17
N TYR A 227 -6.92 19.56 7.43
CA TYR A 227 -6.30 18.66 6.48
C TYR A 227 -7.16 17.40 6.32
N PHE A 228 -7.76 17.28 5.15
CA PHE A 228 -8.50 16.10 4.74
C PHE A 228 -7.53 14.98 4.37
N LEU A 229 -7.81 13.77 4.81
CA LEU A 229 -7.07 12.56 4.46
C LEU A 229 -8.04 11.41 4.23
N LYS A 230 -7.93 10.78 3.06
CA LYS A 230 -8.71 9.60 2.71
C LYS A 230 -7.80 8.56 2.08
N PHE A 231 -7.84 7.35 2.59
CA PHE A 231 -7.32 6.18 1.92
C PHE A 231 -8.41 5.64 0.98
N ASP A 232 -8.09 5.49 -0.30
CA ASP A 232 -8.96 4.90 -1.32
C ASP A 232 -8.34 3.56 -1.74
N ASP A 233 -8.88 2.49 -1.18
CA ASP A 233 -8.37 1.13 -1.30
C ASP A 233 -9.25 0.33 -2.27
N THR A 234 -8.63 -0.45 -3.16
CA THR A 234 -9.33 -1.26 -4.16
C THR A 234 -8.87 -2.71 -4.08
N LEU A 235 -9.74 -3.57 -3.58
CA LEU A 235 -9.51 -4.99 -3.47
C LEU A 235 -9.82 -5.68 -4.81
N SER A 236 -9.09 -6.77 -5.14
CA SER A 236 -9.49 -7.66 -6.24
C SER A 236 -10.80 -8.38 -5.94
N GLN A 237 -11.44 -8.93 -6.97
CA GLN A 237 -12.69 -9.70 -6.83
C GLN A 237 -12.53 -10.94 -5.92
N GLY A 238 -11.31 -11.44 -5.77
CA GLY A 238 -10.95 -12.55 -4.89
C GLY A 238 -10.88 -12.22 -3.40
N LEU A 239 -11.01 -10.94 -3.02
CA LEU A 239 -10.91 -10.47 -1.64
C LEU A 239 -12.23 -9.86 -1.18
N ASP A 240 -12.67 -10.19 0.04
CA ASP A 240 -13.82 -9.60 0.73
C ASP A 240 -13.36 -8.92 2.01
N PHE A 241 -13.69 -7.64 2.18
CA PHE A 241 -13.37 -6.90 3.39
C PHE A 241 -14.08 -7.48 4.63
N ASN A 242 -13.36 -7.63 5.72
CA ASN A 242 -13.91 -8.11 7.00
C ASN A 242 -14.28 -6.92 7.88
N GLU A 243 -15.58 -6.62 7.94
CA GLU A 243 -16.12 -5.56 8.80
C GLU A 243 -15.69 -5.75 10.26
N GLY A 244 -15.46 -4.62 10.95
CA GLY A 244 -15.09 -4.61 12.38
C GLY A 244 -13.62 -4.95 12.68
N THR A 245 -12.78 -5.13 11.65
CA THR A 245 -11.34 -5.41 11.84
C THR A 245 -10.45 -4.18 11.72
N VAL A 246 -11.04 -3.01 11.44
CA VAL A 246 -10.30 -1.77 11.19
C VAL A 246 -9.76 -1.18 12.49
N THR A 247 -8.49 -0.82 12.47
CA THR A 247 -7.85 0.04 13.48
C THR A 247 -7.05 1.13 12.78
N VAL A 248 -7.10 2.36 13.30
CA VAL A 248 -6.30 3.47 12.78
C VAL A 248 -5.48 4.06 13.90
N LYS A 249 -4.18 4.24 13.68
CA LYS A 249 -3.22 4.76 14.66
C LYS A 249 -2.42 5.94 14.14
N LEU A 250 -2.14 6.87 15.04
CA LEU A 250 -1.14 7.93 14.89
C LEU A 250 -0.03 7.66 15.93
N GLY A 251 1.08 7.07 15.48
CA GLY A 251 2.03 6.46 16.42
C GLY A 251 1.37 5.39 17.28
N ASP A 252 1.40 5.54 18.61
CA ASP A 252 0.73 4.63 19.55
C ASP A 252 -0.73 5.02 19.85
N LYS A 253 -1.18 6.19 19.40
CA LYS A 253 -2.52 6.73 19.69
C LYS A 253 -3.55 6.10 18.77
N ASP A 254 -4.62 5.53 19.34
CA ASP A 254 -5.79 5.09 18.57
C ASP A 254 -6.62 6.31 18.13
N VAL A 255 -6.80 6.46 16.82
CA VAL A 255 -7.58 7.52 16.18
C VAL A 255 -8.68 6.95 15.27
N THR A 256 -9.03 5.68 15.44
CA THR A 256 -10.03 4.97 14.63
C THR A 256 -11.37 5.71 14.57
N SER A 257 -11.80 6.31 15.67
CA SER A 257 -13.08 7.05 15.77
C SER A 257 -13.14 8.32 14.91
N PHE A 258 -12.01 8.83 14.42
CA PHE A 258 -11.94 9.98 13.52
C PHE A 258 -12.16 9.61 12.05
N PHE A 259 -12.12 8.31 11.73
CA PHE A 259 -12.29 7.82 10.38
C PHE A 259 -13.67 7.22 10.14
N THR A 260 -14.27 7.61 9.03
CA THR A 260 -15.45 6.93 8.48
C THR A 260 -15.00 5.86 7.52
N THR A 261 -15.39 4.60 7.79
CA THR A 261 -15.13 3.46 6.90
C THR A 261 -16.34 3.21 6.02
N ASN A 262 -16.13 3.14 4.69
CA ASN A 262 -17.15 2.73 3.72
C ASN A 262 -16.62 1.61 2.85
N TYR A 263 -17.46 0.59 2.60
CA TYR A 263 -17.14 -0.51 1.70
C TYR A 263 -18.23 -0.70 0.64
N ASP A 264 -17.86 -0.54 -0.62
CA ASP A 264 -18.66 -0.93 -1.77
C ASP A 264 -18.27 -2.36 -2.18
N ALA A 265 -19.07 -3.34 -1.75
CA ALA A 265 -18.82 -4.76 -2.02
C ALA A 265 -18.88 -5.11 -3.51
N ALA A 266 -19.67 -4.39 -4.32
CA ALA A 266 -19.79 -4.62 -5.76
C ALA A 266 -18.58 -4.09 -6.53
N GLY A 267 -18.15 -2.87 -6.22
CA GLY A 267 -16.95 -2.24 -6.79
C GLY A 267 -15.65 -2.64 -6.12
N LYS A 268 -15.72 -3.38 -5.00
CA LYS A 268 -14.54 -3.75 -4.18
C LYS A 268 -13.75 -2.54 -3.69
N LYS A 269 -14.43 -1.42 -3.49
CA LYS A 269 -13.82 -0.18 -2.99
C LYS A 269 -14.02 -0.05 -1.49
N LEU A 270 -12.91 0.10 -0.77
CA LEU A 270 -12.86 0.34 0.66
C LEU A 270 -12.21 1.71 0.92
N THR A 271 -12.91 2.58 1.65
CA THR A 271 -12.39 3.92 1.94
C THR A 271 -12.35 4.17 3.44
N PHE A 272 -11.30 4.84 3.88
CA PHE A 272 -11.14 5.34 5.25
C PHE A 272 -10.95 6.86 5.16
N THR A 273 -11.94 7.62 5.62
CA THR A 273 -12.00 9.08 5.44
C THR A 273 -11.97 9.81 6.77
N CYS A 274 -11.04 10.75 6.91
CA CYS A 274 -11.00 11.73 7.99
C CYS A 274 -11.06 13.14 7.41
N ASP A 275 -12.06 13.93 7.78
CA ASP A 275 -12.25 15.29 7.25
C ASP A 275 -11.19 16.27 7.74
N ASN A 276 -10.63 16.05 8.93
CA ASN A 276 -9.58 16.91 9.48
C ASN A 276 -8.67 16.18 10.49
N ILE A 277 -7.48 15.78 10.04
CA ILE A 277 -6.47 15.14 10.90
C ILE A 277 -5.76 16.14 11.84
N LEU A 278 -6.01 17.45 11.72
CA LEU A 278 -5.50 18.50 12.61
C LEU A 278 -6.49 18.87 13.72
N ALA A 279 -7.68 18.26 13.73
CA ALA A 279 -8.71 18.51 14.75
C ALA A 279 -8.23 18.17 16.15
N GLU A 280 -8.83 18.84 17.15
CA GLU A 280 -8.61 18.51 18.56
C GLU A 280 -8.87 17.02 18.83
N GLY A 281 -7.97 16.39 19.53
CA GLY A 281 -8.00 14.95 19.80
C GLY A 281 -7.33 14.08 18.73
N PHE A 282 -7.15 14.53 17.48
CA PHE A 282 -6.28 13.86 16.50
C PHE A 282 -4.86 14.44 16.55
N GLU A 283 -4.71 15.72 16.20
CA GLU A 283 -3.50 16.54 16.39
C GLU A 283 -2.26 16.03 15.64
N ALA A 284 -2.41 15.64 14.38
CA ALA A 284 -1.31 15.23 13.53
C ALA A 284 -0.25 16.33 13.37
N LYS A 285 1.01 15.94 13.24
CA LYS A 285 2.18 16.80 13.08
C LYS A 285 2.90 16.56 11.76
N ASN A 286 3.80 17.47 11.43
CA ASN A 286 4.65 17.37 10.25
C ASN A 286 5.42 16.04 10.22
N GLY A 287 5.26 15.26 9.15
CA GLY A 287 5.94 14.00 8.95
C GLY A 287 5.42 12.82 9.77
N ASP A 288 4.32 12.98 10.49
CA ASP A 288 3.68 11.88 11.21
C ASP A 288 3.20 10.78 10.25
N LYS A 289 3.04 9.56 10.80
CA LYS A 289 2.50 8.42 10.08
C LYS A 289 1.12 8.06 10.62
N VAL A 290 0.13 8.01 9.72
CA VAL A 290 -1.20 7.48 9.98
C VAL A 290 -1.26 6.07 9.44
N VAL A 291 -1.49 5.08 10.32
CA VAL A 291 -1.46 3.66 9.99
C VAL A 291 -2.86 3.07 10.13
N VAL A 292 -3.38 2.53 9.04
CA VAL A 292 -4.64 1.76 9.00
C VAL A 292 -4.32 0.29 8.89
N GLU A 293 -4.86 -0.53 9.78
CA GLU A 293 -4.81 -1.99 9.69
C GLU A 293 -6.23 -2.54 9.55
N TYR A 294 -6.40 -3.56 8.69
CA TYR A 294 -7.65 -4.26 8.50
C TYR A 294 -7.41 -5.67 7.96
N LYS A 295 -8.46 -6.48 7.88
CA LYS A 295 -8.41 -7.81 7.27
C LYS A 295 -9.37 -7.93 6.09
N ALA A 296 -9.01 -8.78 5.13
CA ALA A 296 -9.89 -9.22 4.07
C ALA A 296 -9.73 -10.73 3.85
N THR A 297 -10.83 -11.42 3.50
CA THR A 297 -10.84 -12.87 3.32
C THR A 297 -10.77 -13.23 1.84
N LEU A 298 -9.93 -14.22 1.49
CA LEU A 298 -9.93 -14.82 0.16
C LEU A 298 -11.23 -15.58 -0.09
N ASN A 299 -11.91 -15.29 -1.20
CA ASN A 299 -13.19 -15.87 -1.57
C ASN A 299 -13.08 -16.77 -2.81
N LYS A 300 -14.19 -17.38 -3.23
CA LYS A 300 -14.24 -18.30 -4.38
C LYS A 300 -13.89 -17.70 -5.75
N ASN A 301 -13.79 -16.36 -5.85
CA ASN A 301 -13.44 -15.66 -7.08
C ASN A 301 -11.93 -15.36 -7.16
N VAL A 302 -11.13 -15.99 -6.31
CA VAL A 302 -9.66 -15.84 -6.33
C VAL A 302 -9.08 -16.18 -7.69
N VAL A 303 -8.07 -15.42 -8.08
CA VAL A 303 -7.22 -15.73 -9.23
C VAL A 303 -6.05 -16.57 -8.74
N ILE A 304 -5.97 -17.80 -9.25
CA ILE A 304 -4.90 -18.75 -8.90
C ILE A 304 -3.69 -18.53 -9.80
N GLY A 305 -2.48 -18.62 -9.24
CA GLY A 305 -1.21 -18.52 -9.96
C GLY A 305 -0.65 -17.11 -10.00
N SER A 306 0.24 -16.89 -10.98
CA SER A 306 1.14 -15.72 -11.01
C SER A 306 0.47 -14.35 -11.11
N LYS A 307 -0.79 -14.28 -11.55
CA LYS A 307 -1.55 -13.03 -11.56
C LYS A 307 -1.98 -12.60 -10.18
N GLY A 308 -2.20 -13.56 -9.27
CA GLY A 308 -2.62 -13.34 -7.90
C GLY A 308 -3.85 -12.44 -7.73
N ASN A 309 -4.02 -11.96 -6.53
CA ASN A 309 -5.16 -11.15 -6.10
C ASN A 309 -4.64 -9.80 -5.59
N PRO A 310 -4.49 -8.80 -6.48
CA PRO A 310 -3.95 -7.51 -6.10
C PRO A 310 -4.91 -6.74 -5.19
N ASN A 311 -4.31 -5.97 -4.29
CA ASN A 311 -4.97 -5.00 -3.44
C ASN A 311 -4.18 -3.69 -3.49
N LYS A 312 -4.85 -2.58 -3.86
CA LYS A 312 -4.21 -1.30 -4.20
C LYS A 312 -4.73 -0.19 -3.31
N VAL A 313 -3.88 0.77 -3.00
CA VAL A 313 -4.27 1.97 -2.26
C VAL A 313 -3.69 3.22 -2.89
N LYS A 314 -4.44 4.34 -2.81
CA LYS A 314 -3.95 5.70 -2.98
C LYS A 314 -4.53 6.59 -1.88
N LEU A 315 -3.93 7.75 -1.67
CA LEU A 315 -4.51 8.80 -0.82
C LEU A 315 -5.21 9.85 -1.67
N GLU A 316 -6.27 10.42 -1.12
CA GLU A 316 -6.83 11.73 -1.50
C GLU A 316 -6.60 12.67 -0.32
N PHE A 317 -6.02 13.86 -0.56
CA PHE A 317 -5.56 14.74 0.51
C PHE A 317 -5.79 16.22 0.19
N SER A 318 -5.83 17.06 1.23
CA SER A 318 -5.85 18.51 1.06
C SER A 318 -4.54 18.99 0.44
N ASN A 319 -4.60 19.66 -0.71
CA ASN A 319 -3.42 20.09 -1.45
C ASN A 319 -3.21 21.61 -1.45
N ASN A 320 -4.08 22.41 -0.81
CA ASN A 320 -3.95 23.86 -0.79
C ASN A 320 -3.95 24.42 0.64
N PRO A 321 -2.78 24.76 1.21
CA PRO A 321 -2.67 25.34 2.55
C PRO A 321 -3.28 26.75 2.63
N ASN A 322 -3.39 27.45 1.51
CA ASN A 322 -3.82 28.84 1.47
C ASN A 322 -5.35 28.98 1.65
N ASN A 323 -6.11 27.95 1.28
CA ASN A 323 -7.56 27.88 1.51
C ASN A 323 -7.91 27.23 2.85
N GLY A 324 -6.94 27.10 3.75
CA GLY A 324 -7.12 26.42 5.03
C GLY A 324 -7.31 24.91 4.92
N GLY A 325 -7.02 24.32 3.75
CA GLY A 325 -7.19 22.91 3.46
C GLY A 325 -8.54 22.53 2.84
N GLU A 326 -9.40 23.52 2.61
CA GLU A 326 -10.67 23.35 1.89
C GLU A 326 -10.46 23.49 0.37
N GLY A 327 -11.38 22.93 -0.42
CA GLY A 327 -11.39 23.06 -1.89
C GLY A 327 -10.68 21.90 -2.59
N ASP A 328 -9.75 22.22 -3.48
CA ASP A 328 -9.07 21.25 -4.34
C ASP A 328 -8.30 20.21 -3.52
N LYS A 329 -8.26 18.98 -4.03
CA LYS A 329 -7.56 17.85 -3.41
C LYS A 329 -6.58 17.24 -4.39
N GLY A 330 -5.48 16.74 -3.85
CA GLY A 330 -4.50 15.96 -4.58
C GLY A 330 -4.71 14.45 -4.33
N GLU A 331 -4.09 13.63 -5.18
CA GLU A 331 -4.05 12.18 -5.04
C GLU A 331 -2.60 11.70 -5.11
N THR A 332 -2.24 10.66 -4.36
CA THR A 332 -0.94 10.01 -4.51
C THR A 332 -0.96 8.99 -5.65
N PRO A 333 0.21 8.59 -6.20
CA PRO A 333 0.32 7.34 -6.94
C PRO A 333 -0.25 6.15 -6.14
N GLU A 334 -0.67 5.09 -6.87
CA GLU A 334 -1.13 3.84 -6.26
C GLU A 334 0.06 3.02 -5.74
N ASP A 335 -0.11 2.38 -4.57
CA ASP A 335 0.74 1.32 -4.09
C ASP A 335 -0.03 -0.01 -4.03
N THR A 336 0.65 -1.14 -4.29
CA THR A 336 0.01 -2.43 -4.57
C THR A 336 0.71 -3.57 -3.84
N VAL A 337 -0.08 -4.41 -3.17
CA VAL A 337 0.36 -5.74 -2.70
C VAL A 337 -0.42 -6.83 -3.42
N ILE A 338 0.13 -8.05 -3.48
CA ILE A 338 -0.52 -9.19 -4.15
C ILE A 338 -0.62 -10.38 -3.19
N VAL A 339 -1.81 -10.99 -3.14
CA VAL A 339 -2.03 -12.26 -2.42
C VAL A 339 -2.14 -13.39 -3.44
N PHE A 340 -1.28 -14.39 -3.31
CA PHE A 340 -1.24 -15.59 -4.15
C PHE A 340 -2.02 -16.74 -3.51
N THR A 341 -2.38 -17.71 -4.35
CA THR A 341 -2.96 -19.00 -3.94
C THR A 341 -2.75 -20.01 -5.06
N TYR A 342 -2.74 -21.28 -4.72
CA TYR A 342 -2.32 -22.34 -5.63
C TYR A 342 -3.38 -23.43 -5.80
N LYS A 343 -3.09 -24.42 -6.66
CA LYS A 343 -3.92 -25.62 -6.85
C LYS A 343 -3.04 -26.86 -7.06
N VAL A 344 -3.56 -27.99 -6.63
CA VAL A 344 -3.00 -29.32 -6.92
C VAL A 344 -3.95 -30.07 -7.82
N VAL A 345 -3.42 -30.67 -8.89
CA VAL A 345 -4.18 -31.43 -9.88
C VAL A 345 -3.70 -32.87 -9.90
N ILE A 346 -4.56 -33.82 -9.54
CA ILE A 346 -4.30 -35.25 -9.54
C ILE A 346 -4.96 -35.88 -10.74
N ASN A 347 -4.15 -36.52 -11.60
CA ASN A 347 -4.65 -37.31 -12.73
C ASN A 347 -4.65 -38.79 -12.31
N LYS A 348 -5.82 -39.38 -12.15
CA LYS A 348 -5.95 -40.78 -11.74
C LYS A 348 -5.76 -41.69 -12.94
N VAL A 349 -4.79 -42.64 -12.81
CA VAL A 349 -4.42 -43.55 -13.89
C VAL A 349 -4.30 -45.00 -13.44
N ASP A 350 -4.43 -45.91 -14.41
CA ASP A 350 -4.11 -47.35 -14.23
C ASP A 350 -2.60 -47.63 -14.38
N GLU A 351 -2.22 -48.89 -14.31
CA GLU A 351 -0.84 -49.38 -14.48
C GLU A 351 -0.24 -49.06 -15.86
N ASN A 352 -1.07 -48.73 -16.85
CA ASN A 352 -0.66 -48.38 -18.22
C ASN A 352 -0.71 -46.86 -18.47
N ASN A 353 -0.85 -46.03 -17.44
CA ASN A 353 -1.05 -44.59 -17.49
C ASN A 353 -2.31 -44.15 -18.26
N LYS A 354 -3.37 -44.98 -18.31
CA LYS A 354 -4.67 -44.63 -18.87
C LYS A 354 -5.59 -44.12 -17.76
N ALA A 355 -6.42 -43.14 -18.09
CA ALA A 355 -7.42 -42.56 -17.20
C ALA A 355 -8.28 -43.66 -16.52
N LEU A 356 -8.40 -43.60 -15.22
CA LEU A 356 -9.06 -44.59 -14.36
C LEU A 356 -10.16 -43.90 -13.54
N ASP A 357 -11.42 -44.35 -13.78
CA ASP A 357 -12.63 -43.92 -13.07
C ASP A 357 -12.81 -44.62 -11.72
N GLY A 358 -13.66 -44.08 -10.87
CA GLY A 358 -14.15 -44.72 -9.62
C GLY A 358 -13.32 -44.42 -8.36
N ALA A 359 -12.26 -43.64 -8.47
CA ALA A 359 -11.51 -43.17 -7.30
C ALA A 359 -12.19 -41.99 -6.60
N GLU A 360 -11.88 -41.77 -5.33
CA GLU A 360 -12.10 -40.52 -4.61
C GLU A 360 -10.84 -40.16 -3.84
N PHE A 361 -10.54 -38.85 -3.79
CA PHE A 361 -9.40 -38.30 -3.08
C PHE A 361 -9.82 -37.20 -2.11
N THR A 362 -9.12 -37.14 -0.99
CA THR A 362 -9.18 -36.02 -0.03
C THR A 362 -7.76 -35.53 0.23
N LEU A 363 -7.57 -34.21 0.21
CA LEU A 363 -6.32 -33.56 0.57
C LEU A 363 -6.42 -33.04 1.99
N TYR A 364 -5.39 -33.25 2.78
CA TYR A 364 -5.27 -32.80 4.16
C TYR A 364 -4.09 -31.83 4.27
N LYS A 365 -4.34 -30.59 4.69
CA LYS A 365 -3.29 -29.61 5.03
C LYS A 365 -2.87 -29.80 6.48
N LYS A 366 -1.58 -29.77 6.74
CA LYS A 366 -1.01 -29.81 8.10
C LYS A 366 -1.09 -28.42 8.72
N ILE A 367 -1.72 -28.33 9.90
CA ILE A 367 -1.85 -27.09 10.67
C ILE A 367 -1.10 -27.26 11.99
N LYS A 368 -0.26 -26.27 12.32
CA LYS A 368 0.53 -26.31 13.56
C LYS A 368 -0.36 -26.34 14.80
N GLY A 369 -0.26 -27.42 15.56
CA GLY A 369 -0.96 -27.57 16.85
C GLY A 369 -2.46 -27.84 16.75
N GLU A 370 -3.00 -28.01 15.54
CA GLU A 370 -4.40 -28.30 15.28
C GLU A 370 -4.58 -29.64 14.52
N ALA A 371 -5.82 -30.02 14.30
CA ALA A 371 -6.14 -31.14 13.42
C ALA A 371 -5.93 -30.74 11.96
N ASP A 372 -5.52 -31.68 11.12
CA ASP A 372 -5.35 -31.48 9.69
C ASP A 372 -6.65 -30.94 9.04
N LYS A 373 -6.54 -29.87 8.22
CA LYS A 373 -7.66 -29.29 7.48
C LYS A 373 -8.00 -30.14 6.26
N GLU A 374 -9.23 -30.62 6.20
CA GLU A 374 -9.72 -31.42 5.07
C GLU A 374 -10.13 -30.54 3.89
N ILE A 375 -9.62 -30.84 2.71
CA ILE A 375 -9.89 -30.12 1.47
C ILE A 375 -10.48 -31.09 0.44
N LYS A 376 -11.65 -30.76 -0.12
CA LYS A 376 -12.36 -31.58 -1.11
C LYS A 376 -11.94 -31.20 -2.52
N ALA A 377 -11.83 -32.21 -3.38
CA ALA A 377 -11.56 -32.04 -4.80
C ALA A 377 -12.80 -31.56 -5.57
N VAL A 378 -12.55 -30.79 -6.64
CA VAL A 378 -13.46 -30.68 -7.77
C VAL A 378 -13.08 -31.77 -8.77
N ILE A 379 -14.03 -32.63 -9.12
CA ILE A 379 -13.80 -33.77 -10.00
C ILE A 379 -14.16 -33.37 -11.43
N SER A 380 -13.32 -33.73 -12.39
CA SER A 380 -13.49 -33.45 -13.83
C SER A 380 -12.84 -34.54 -14.69
N GLY A 381 -12.75 -34.33 -15.99
CA GLY A 381 -12.25 -35.30 -16.98
C GLY A 381 -13.36 -36.21 -17.53
N ASP A 382 -13.12 -36.80 -18.69
CA ASP A 382 -14.11 -37.66 -19.40
C ASP A 382 -14.48 -38.90 -18.59
N LYS A 383 -13.63 -39.32 -17.69
CA LYS A 383 -13.81 -40.49 -16.80
C LYS A 383 -13.85 -40.13 -15.32
N ASN A 384 -14.13 -38.85 -14.97
CA ASN A 384 -14.04 -38.37 -13.58
C ASN A 384 -12.68 -38.71 -12.94
N ASP A 385 -11.62 -38.61 -13.71
CA ASP A 385 -10.26 -39.05 -13.40
C ASP A 385 -9.33 -37.88 -13.01
N VAL A 386 -9.81 -36.64 -13.05
CA VAL A 386 -9.05 -35.43 -12.69
C VAL A 386 -9.63 -34.84 -11.41
N PHE A 387 -8.79 -34.72 -10.37
CA PHE A 387 -9.15 -34.17 -9.07
C PHE A 387 -8.36 -32.89 -8.84
N THR A 388 -9.06 -31.74 -8.73
CA THR A 388 -8.45 -30.44 -8.51
C THR A 388 -8.76 -29.93 -7.11
N PHE A 389 -7.72 -29.63 -6.36
CA PHE A 389 -7.75 -28.97 -5.06
C PHE A 389 -7.25 -27.54 -5.25
N SER A 390 -8.11 -26.55 -5.02
CA SER A 390 -7.83 -25.14 -5.35
C SER A 390 -7.90 -24.25 -4.12
N GLY A 391 -7.21 -23.11 -4.19
CA GLY A 391 -7.18 -22.13 -3.12
C GLY A 391 -6.28 -22.62 -1.98
N LEU A 392 -5.09 -23.07 -2.34
CA LEU A 392 -4.10 -23.62 -1.42
C LEU A 392 -2.98 -22.61 -1.18
N ASP A 393 -2.49 -22.60 0.03
CA ASP A 393 -1.32 -21.92 0.52
C ASP A 393 -0.04 -22.78 0.33
N ASP A 394 1.13 -22.24 0.59
CA ASP A 394 2.34 -23.03 0.78
C ASP A 394 2.24 -23.88 2.06
N GLY A 395 3.04 -24.96 2.20
CA GLY A 395 3.06 -25.82 3.38
C GLY A 395 2.95 -27.31 3.08
N ASP A 396 2.69 -28.10 4.13
CA ASP A 396 2.70 -29.55 4.08
C ASP A 396 1.30 -30.14 3.91
N TYR A 397 1.19 -31.10 2.98
CA TYR A 397 -0.05 -31.74 2.61
C TYR A 397 0.05 -33.26 2.60
N VAL A 398 -1.07 -33.93 2.82
CA VAL A 398 -1.23 -35.37 2.65
C VAL A 398 -2.44 -35.66 1.78
N LEU A 399 -2.21 -36.24 0.61
CA LEU A 399 -3.26 -36.75 -0.27
C LEU A 399 -3.59 -38.19 0.11
N LYS A 400 -4.89 -38.45 0.28
CA LYS A 400 -5.40 -39.80 0.57
C LYS A 400 -6.40 -40.23 -0.46
N GLU A 401 -6.26 -41.48 -0.98
CA GLU A 401 -7.29 -42.11 -1.77
C GLU A 401 -8.34 -42.68 -0.79
N THR A 402 -9.50 -42.03 -0.74
CA THR A 402 -10.59 -42.37 0.20
C THR A 402 -11.55 -43.39 -0.39
N LYS A 403 -11.53 -43.58 -1.69
CA LYS A 403 -12.21 -44.66 -2.39
C LYS A 403 -11.36 -45.18 -3.53
N THR A 404 -11.17 -46.48 -3.60
CA THR A 404 -10.36 -47.15 -4.62
C THR A 404 -11.26 -47.71 -5.70
N PRO A 405 -10.90 -47.59 -7.00
CA PRO A 405 -11.64 -48.27 -8.09
C PRO A 405 -11.67 -49.81 -7.88
N ASP A 406 -12.76 -50.43 -8.34
CA ASP A 406 -12.89 -51.87 -8.25
C ASP A 406 -11.75 -52.60 -8.96
N GLU A 407 -11.28 -53.71 -8.39
CA GLU A 407 -10.17 -54.54 -8.85
C GLU A 407 -8.77 -53.94 -8.68
N TYR A 408 -8.64 -52.73 -8.13
CA TYR A 408 -7.34 -52.06 -7.90
C TYR A 408 -6.95 -52.05 -6.43
N ASN A 409 -5.66 -51.90 -6.19
CA ASN A 409 -5.12 -51.70 -4.84
C ASN A 409 -5.12 -50.21 -4.51
N THR A 410 -5.51 -49.85 -3.30
CA THR A 410 -5.48 -48.47 -2.80
C THR A 410 -4.07 -47.89 -2.89
N ALA A 411 -3.94 -46.67 -3.41
CA ALA A 411 -2.70 -45.95 -3.36
C ALA A 411 -2.30 -45.63 -1.90
N ASN A 412 -1.02 -45.70 -1.59
CA ASN A 412 -0.52 -45.25 -0.29
C ASN A 412 -0.74 -43.74 -0.14
N ASP A 413 -0.87 -43.27 1.11
CA ASP A 413 -0.90 -41.85 1.44
C ASP A 413 0.32 -41.16 0.85
N ILE A 414 0.11 -40.04 0.21
CA ILE A 414 1.14 -39.22 -0.49
C ILE A 414 1.32 -37.91 0.26
N ALA A 415 2.45 -37.79 0.96
CA ALA A 415 2.82 -36.55 1.61
C ALA A 415 3.74 -35.73 0.70
N PHE A 416 3.48 -34.43 0.59
CA PHE A 416 4.27 -33.49 -0.18
C PHE A 416 4.18 -32.08 0.42
N THR A 417 5.16 -31.23 0.07
CA THR A 417 5.19 -29.82 0.45
C THR A 417 4.97 -28.95 -0.77
N ILE A 418 4.11 -27.94 -0.68
CA ILE A 418 4.04 -26.85 -1.64
C ILE A 418 5.01 -25.77 -1.15
N THR A 419 5.87 -25.31 -2.03
CA THR A 419 6.81 -24.20 -1.77
C THR A 419 6.64 -23.14 -2.82
N ALA A 420 6.42 -21.91 -2.37
CA ALA A 420 6.35 -20.73 -3.22
C ALA A 420 7.39 -19.70 -2.78
N ASP A 421 7.93 -18.97 -3.73
CA ASP A 421 8.76 -17.78 -3.51
C ASP A 421 8.14 -16.62 -4.24
N HIS A 422 7.94 -15.50 -3.55
CA HIS A 422 7.33 -14.30 -4.09
C HIS A 422 8.03 -13.04 -3.57
N SER A 423 7.83 -11.91 -4.26
CA SER A 423 8.53 -10.66 -3.95
C SER A 423 8.05 -10.07 -2.63
N ILE A 424 8.90 -10.05 -1.61
CA ILE A 424 8.60 -9.51 -0.29
C ILE A 424 8.84 -8.00 -0.16
N GLU A 425 9.69 -7.44 -1.05
CA GLU A 425 9.96 -6.00 -1.16
C GLU A 425 10.04 -5.61 -2.64
N SER A 426 9.00 -4.99 -3.19
CA SER A 426 8.93 -4.62 -4.62
C SER A 426 7.76 -3.68 -4.90
N ASP A 427 7.99 -2.63 -5.69
CA ASP A 427 6.91 -1.78 -6.23
C ASP A 427 6.03 -2.53 -7.26
N ALA A 428 6.44 -3.72 -7.70
CA ALA A 428 5.71 -4.59 -8.61
C ALA A 428 5.85 -6.05 -8.16
N PRO A 429 5.15 -6.48 -7.07
CA PRO A 429 5.31 -7.82 -6.52
C PRO A 429 4.91 -8.91 -7.50
N GLU A 430 5.65 -10.02 -7.52
CA GLU A 430 5.38 -11.16 -8.39
C GLU A 430 5.66 -12.51 -7.70
N LEU A 431 5.05 -13.56 -8.21
CA LEU A 431 5.39 -14.94 -7.87
C LEU A 431 6.68 -15.32 -8.60
N ASN A 432 7.78 -15.52 -7.87
CA ASN A 432 9.10 -15.83 -8.41
C ASN A 432 9.21 -17.29 -8.83
N SER A 433 8.78 -18.21 -7.93
CA SER A 433 8.79 -19.65 -8.21
C SER A 433 7.64 -20.36 -7.49
N LEU A 434 7.28 -21.54 -8.01
CA LEU A 434 6.37 -22.51 -7.41
C LEU A 434 6.95 -23.88 -7.61
N SER A 435 7.03 -24.69 -6.55
CA SER A 435 7.48 -26.07 -6.61
C SER A 435 6.68 -26.94 -5.66
N GLY A 436 6.76 -28.26 -5.88
CA GLY A 436 6.16 -29.26 -5.01
C GLY A 436 7.16 -30.36 -4.75
N ASP A 437 7.52 -30.55 -3.46
CA ASP A 437 8.50 -31.54 -3.03
C ASP A 437 7.80 -32.76 -2.44
N LYS A 438 8.07 -33.91 -3.02
CA LYS A 438 7.56 -35.20 -2.53
C LYS A 438 8.26 -35.58 -1.21
N VAL A 439 7.48 -35.85 -0.19
CA VAL A 439 7.95 -36.42 1.07
C VAL A 439 7.77 -37.95 1.06
N THR A 440 6.59 -38.46 0.66
CA THR A 440 6.32 -39.88 0.53
C THR A 440 5.54 -40.21 -0.75
N GLY A 441 5.42 -41.49 -1.08
CA GLY A 441 4.70 -41.96 -2.26
C GLY A 441 5.53 -41.97 -3.54
N ASN A 442 4.97 -42.44 -4.62
CA ASN A 442 5.64 -42.54 -5.94
C ASN A 442 5.02 -41.56 -6.92
N ILE A 443 5.27 -40.28 -6.71
CA ILE A 443 4.81 -39.18 -7.55
C ILE A 443 5.94 -38.25 -7.95
N THR A 444 5.70 -37.45 -9.00
CA THR A 444 6.54 -36.30 -9.37
C THR A 444 5.60 -35.16 -9.66
N LEU A 445 5.68 -34.11 -8.83
CA LEU A 445 4.87 -32.90 -9.01
C LEU A 445 5.48 -32.02 -10.12
N LYS A 446 4.68 -31.74 -11.14
CA LYS A 446 5.05 -30.81 -12.20
C LYS A 446 4.41 -29.47 -11.92
N ALA A 447 5.24 -28.46 -11.69
CA ALA A 447 4.80 -27.09 -11.45
C ALA A 447 4.54 -26.35 -12.74
N ASP A 448 3.49 -25.52 -12.73
CA ASP A 448 3.23 -24.45 -13.70
C ASP A 448 2.94 -23.17 -12.89
N LYS A 449 3.93 -22.29 -12.85
CA LYS A 449 3.88 -21.04 -12.10
C LYS A 449 2.77 -20.11 -12.61
N ALA A 450 2.58 -20.03 -13.93
CA ALA A 450 1.58 -19.14 -14.52
C ALA A 450 0.17 -19.53 -14.08
N GLU A 451 -0.13 -20.83 -14.09
CA GLU A 451 -1.40 -21.41 -13.66
C GLU A 451 -1.48 -21.64 -12.15
N GLY A 452 -0.41 -21.44 -11.40
CA GLY A 452 -0.32 -21.72 -9.96
C GLY A 452 -0.60 -23.20 -9.63
N SER A 453 -0.23 -24.11 -10.52
CA SER A 453 -0.61 -25.49 -10.40
C SER A 453 0.58 -26.44 -10.18
N LEU A 454 0.33 -27.44 -9.34
CA LEU A 454 1.18 -28.62 -9.18
C LEU A 454 0.40 -29.83 -9.65
N SER A 455 0.87 -30.54 -10.68
CA SER A 455 0.16 -31.66 -11.26
C SER A 455 0.95 -32.94 -11.18
N THR A 456 0.27 -34.07 -10.93
CA THR A 456 0.89 -35.40 -10.88
C THR A 456 -0.12 -36.50 -11.25
N PRO A 457 0.32 -37.58 -11.94
CA PRO A 457 -0.46 -38.80 -12.00
C PRO A 457 -0.40 -39.54 -10.67
N VAL A 458 -1.51 -40.17 -10.25
CA VAL A 458 -1.57 -41.14 -9.15
C VAL A 458 -2.06 -42.46 -9.74
N GLN A 459 -1.17 -43.47 -9.69
CA GLN A 459 -1.38 -44.77 -10.30
C GLN A 459 -1.95 -45.75 -9.30
N ASN A 460 -2.98 -46.52 -9.69
CA ASN A 460 -3.34 -47.74 -8.99
C ASN A 460 -2.91 -48.96 -9.81
N LEU A 461 -2.43 -49.94 -9.13
CA LEU A 461 -2.06 -51.23 -9.70
C LEU A 461 -3.23 -52.20 -9.57
N LYS A 462 -3.49 -52.96 -10.61
CA LYS A 462 -4.54 -54.00 -10.60
C LYS A 462 -4.22 -55.04 -9.54
N GLY A 463 -5.18 -55.34 -8.69
CA GLY A 463 -5.02 -56.36 -7.66
C GLY A 463 -4.89 -57.72 -8.29
N SER A 464 -3.95 -58.57 -7.80
CA SER A 464 -3.96 -59.97 -8.15
C SER A 464 -5.13 -60.65 -7.42
N VAL A 465 -6.09 -61.14 -8.16
CA VAL A 465 -7.09 -62.03 -7.59
C VAL A 465 -6.35 -63.27 -7.11
N LEU A 466 -6.05 -63.32 -5.83
CA LEU A 466 -5.58 -64.58 -5.26
C LEU A 466 -6.66 -65.61 -5.53
N PRO A 467 -6.27 -66.77 -6.13
CA PRO A 467 -7.27 -67.82 -6.33
C PRO A 467 -7.90 -68.11 -4.97
N SER A 468 -9.22 -68.03 -4.94
CA SER A 468 -9.98 -68.39 -3.74
C SER A 468 -9.67 -69.83 -3.41
N THR A 469 -8.69 -70.05 -2.54
CA THR A 469 -8.38 -71.37 -1.99
C THR A 469 -9.45 -71.82 -0.96
N GLY A 470 -10.64 -71.21 -1.00
CA GLY A 470 -11.82 -71.50 -0.20
C GLY A 470 -12.58 -72.79 -0.61
N GLY A 471 -12.07 -73.51 -1.62
CA GLY A 471 -12.58 -74.82 -1.97
C GLY A 471 -12.21 -75.95 -0.96
N ALA A 472 -12.63 -77.15 -1.24
CA ALA A 472 -12.46 -78.34 -0.39
C ALA A 472 -11.07 -78.52 0.23
N GLY A 473 -10.01 -77.91 -0.32
CA GLY A 473 -8.66 -77.94 0.20
C GLY A 473 -8.47 -77.36 1.63
N ARG A 474 -9.18 -76.23 1.94
CA ARG A 474 -9.09 -75.63 3.29
C ARG A 474 -9.74 -76.53 4.34
N VAL A 475 -10.88 -77.14 4.02
CA VAL A 475 -11.55 -78.07 4.90
C VAL A 475 -10.67 -79.28 5.09
N ALA A 476 -10.05 -79.80 4.01
CA ALA A 476 -9.12 -80.96 4.10
C ALA A 476 -7.90 -80.64 5.00
N ILE A 477 -7.27 -79.48 4.91
CA ILE A 477 -6.16 -79.05 5.74
C ILE A 477 -6.56 -78.92 7.22
N TYR A 478 -7.76 -78.34 7.49
CA TYR A 478 -8.24 -78.27 8.89
C TYR A 478 -8.61 -79.63 9.45
N VAL A 479 -9.22 -80.50 8.64
CA VAL A 479 -9.52 -81.92 9.07
C VAL A 479 -8.25 -82.72 9.33
N ILE A 480 -7.26 -82.66 8.42
CA ILE A 480 -5.97 -83.28 8.60
C ILE A 480 -5.24 -82.74 9.85
N GLY A 481 -5.22 -81.39 10.01
CA GLY A 481 -4.65 -80.71 11.17
C GLY A 481 -5.31 -81.19 12.50
N ALA A 482 -6.63 -81.26 12.54
CA ALA A 482 -7.37 -81.77 13.71
C ALA A 482 -7.08 -83.19 13.99
N ILE A 483 -7.01 -84.09 12.97
CA ILE A 483 -6.64 -85.49 13.14
C ILE A 483 -5.23 -85.63 13.69
N LEU A 484 -4.27 -84.86 13.24
CA LEU A 484 -2.90 -84.89 13.74
C LEU A 484 -2.81 -84.38 15.19
N VAL A 485 -3.57 -83.37 15.57
CA VAL A 485 -3.62 -82.86 16.96
C VAL A 485 -4.25 -83.90 17.87
N VAL A 486 -5.36 -84.53 17.49
CA VAL A 486 -6.04 -85.59 18.25
C VAL A 486 -5.17 -86.85 18.31
N GLY A 487 -4.61 -87.28 17.16
CA GLY A 487 -3.71 -88.46 17.11
C GLY A 487 -2.44 -88.28 17.95
N GLY A 488 -1.80 -87.12 17.87
CA GLY A 488 -0.66 -86.76 18.69
C GLY A 488 -0.99 -86.68 20.18
N GLY A 489 -2.18 -86.20 20.54
CA GLY A 489 -2.71 -86.21 21.92
C GLY A 489 -2.92 -87.63 22.46
N ILE A 490 -3.49 -88.49 21.64
CA ILE A 490 -3.68 -89.96 22.05
C ILE A 490 -2.34 -90.63 22.25
N VAL A 491 -1.38 -90.44 21.35
CA VAL A 491 -0.03 -91.01 21.47
C VAL A 491 0.71 -90.52 22.74
N LEU A 492 0.56 -89.26 23.08
CA LEU A 492 1.13 -88.64 24.27
C LEU A 492 0.50 -89.20 25.58
N VAL A 493 -0.81 -89.41 25.58
CA VAL A 493 -1.55 -89.94 26.71
C VAL A 493 -1.26 -91.43 26.88
N THR A 494 -1.18 -92.22 25.79
CA THR A 494 -0.85 -93.66 25.86
C THR A 494 0.60 -93.86 26.28
N LYS A 495 1.56 -93.10 25.82
CA LYS A 495 2.96 -93.13 26.29
C LYS A 495 3.11 -92.81 27.79
N LYS A 496 2.20 -91.97 28.33
CA LYS A 496 2.23 -91.62 29.77
C LYS A 496 1.61 -92.73 30.68
N ARG A 497 0.88 -93.71 30.13
CA ARG A 497 0.24 -94.80 30.81
C ARG A 497 1.07 -96.11 30.80
N VAL A 498 2.20 -96.13 30.10
CA VAL A 498 3.09 -97.28 29.96
C VAL A 498 4.44 -97.06 30.69
N LYS A 499 4.48 -96.07 31.57
CA LYS A 499 5.57 -95.93 32.54
C LYS A 499 5.05 -96.16 33.93
#